data_87901347b30b7ad0bd1e39e85feeec4c
#
_entry.id   87901347b30b7ad0bd1e39e85feeec4c
#
_cell.length_a   1.000
_cell.length_b   1.000
_cell.length_c   1.000
_cell.angle_alpha   90.00
_cell.angle_beta   90.00
_cell.angle_gamma   90.00
#
_symmetry.space_group_name_H-M   'P 1'
#
loop_
_entity.id
_entity.type
_entity.pdbx_description
1 polymer ?
#
loop_
_entity_poly.entity_id
_entity_poly.type
_entity_poly.pdbx_seq_one_letter_code
_entity_poly.pdbx_strand_id
1 'polypeptide(L)'
;AGKRSGAWMNAFRDQERVSGDIPTIVSNNANFVKGRPGEPVLISWDDASTLFHEFGHALHGLSSRVIYPTLSGTNVFTDYVEFPSQLLEYWLSTPEVLQNYALHYKTGNPIPEELVKKIHAASTFNEGFATTEYLSSALIDMKLHLAEVPTTDPDKFEKETLESLGMPKEIVMRHRTPQFGHIFSSDQYSAGYYSYLWADVLTADAYQAFIEG
;
A
#
# COMPACT_ATOMS: atom_id res chain seq x y z
N ALA A 1 -0.16 -23.49 -8.83
CA ALA A 1 -0.34 -22.89 -10.14
C ALA A 1 -1.58 -21.97 -10.11
N GLY A 2 -1.59 -20.88 -10.88
CA GLY A 2 -2.72 -19.96 -10.98
C GLY A 2 -2.82 -18.85 -9.92
N LYS A 3 -1.86 -18.71 -9.04
CA LYS A 3 -1.79 -17.58 -8.11
C LYS A 3 -1.09 -16.39 -8.76
N ARG A 4 -1.62 -15.19 -8.54
CA ARG A 4 -0.98 -13.93 -8.92
C ARG A 4 0.01 -13.49 -7.85
N SER A 5 1.05 -12.74 -8.24
CA SER A 5 1.85 -11.93 -7.33
C SER A 5 1.08 -10.67 -6.90
N GLY A 6 1.48 -10.08 -5.80
CA GLY A 6 0.87 -8.90 -5.21
C GLY A 6 0.37 -9.19 -3.80
N ALA A 7 0.13 -8.12 -3.06
CA ALA A 7 -0.55 -8.16 -1.78
C ALA A 7 -1.86 -7.40 -1.91
N TRP A 8 -2.89 -7.83 -1.20
CA TRP A 8 -4.18 -7.15 -1.16
C TRP A 8 -5.05 -7.68 -0.02
N MET A 9 -5.91 -6.84 0.50
CA MET A 9 -7.06 -7.25 1.29
C MET A 9 -8.27 -7.52 0.38
N ASN A 10 -9.10 -8.48 0.74
CA ASN A 10 -10.37 -8.75 0.07
C ASN A 10 -11.49 -8.94 1.08
N ALA A 11 -12.62 -8.29 0.85
CA ALA A 11 -13.86 -8.52 1.58
C ALA A 11 -14.71 -9.57 0.85
N PHE A 12 -14.95 -10.71 1.48
CA PHE A 12 -15.89 -11.71 0.99
C PHE A 12 -17.33 -11.38 1.36
N ARG A 13 -17.51 -10.59 2.40
CA ARG A 13 -18.78 -10.09 2.86
C ARG A 13 -18.57 -8.77 3.59
N ASP A 14 -19.28 -7.75 3.16
CA ASP A 14 -19.31 -6.46 3.83
C ASP A 14 -20.15 -6.50 5.11
N GLN A 15 -19.81 -5.67 6.07
CA GLN A 15 -20.64 -5.44 7.24
C GLN A 15 -21.90 -4.65 6.83
N GLU A 16 -23.05 -5.02 7.34
CA GLU A 16 -24.30 -4.27 7.10
C GLU A 16 -25.32 -4.46 8.23
N ARG A 17 -26.35 -3.60 8.25
CA ARG A 17 -27.49 -3.69 9.16
C ARG A 17 -28.83 -3.54 8.48
N VAL A 18 -28.89 -3.61 7.16
CA VAL A 18 -30.18 -3.56 6.40
C VAL A 18 -30.97 -4.84 6.66
N SER A 19 -30.30 -5.98 6.60
CA SER A 19 -30.93 -7.31 6.73
C SER A 19 -30.69 -7.93 8.12
N GLY A 20 -30.16 -7.18 9.06
CA GLY A 20 -29.76 -7.64 10.39
C GLY A 20 -28.33 -7.22 10.70
N ASP A 21 -27.77 -7.60 11.83
CA ASP A 21 -26.38 -7.32 12.19
C ASP A 21 -25.44 -8.36 11.52
N ILE A 22 -25.06 -8.07 10.29
CA ILE A 22 -24.22 -8.94 9.46
C ILE A 22 -22.75 -8.54 9.61
N PRO A 23 -21.88 -9.39 10.18
CA PRO A 23 -20.46 -9.09 10.31
C PRO A 23 -19.74 -9.23 8.97
N THR A 24 -18.65 -8.48 8.80
CA THR A 24 -17.74 -8.60 7.65
C THR A 24 -16.96 -9.92 7.68
N ILE A 25 -16.51 -10.36 6.51
CA ILE A 25 -15.52 -11.44 6.34
C ILE A 25 -14.44 -10.90 5.42
N VAL A 26 -13.23 -10.77 5.93
CA VAL A 26 -12.07 -10.28 5.18
C VAL A 26 -10.95 -11.31 5.12
N SER A 27 -10.10 -11.21 4.12
CA SER A 27 -8.85 -11.96 4.01
C SER A 27 -7.72 -11.08 3.51
N ASN A 28 -6.51 -11.38 3.96
CA ASN A 28 -5.29 -10.76 3.44
C ASN A 28 -4.51 -11.77 2.60
N ASN A 29 -3.90 -11.26 1.53
CA ASN A 29 -3.02 -12.01 0.65
C ASN A 29 -1.65 -11.31 0.62
N ALA A 30 -0.59 -12.08 0.62
CA ALA A 30 0.78 -11.59 0.55
C ALA A 30 1.68 -12.55 -0.23
N ASN A 31 2.85 -12.07 -0.64
CA ASN A 31 3.83 -12.82 -1.44
C ASN A 31 4.86 -13.60 -0.60
N PHE A 32 4.60 -13.91 0.65
CA PHE A 32 5.57 -14.56 1.52
C PHE A 32 6.07 -15.86 0.91
N VAL A 33 7.39 -15.97 0.83
CA VAL A 33 8.06 -17.14 0.29
C VAL A 33 8.18 -18.19 1.40
N LYS A 34 7.73 -19.42 1.12
CA LYS A 34 7.88 -20.53 2.05
C LYS A 34 9.37 -20.87 2.23
N GLY A 35 9.80 -21.05 3.47
CA GLY A 35 11.08 -21.64 3.82
C GLY A 35 11.18 -23.11 3.36
N ARG A 36 12.37 -23.68 3.43
CA ARG A 36 12.55 -25.13 3.23
C ARG A 36 11.85 -25.90 4.35
N PRO A 37 11.44 -27.15 4.12
CA PRO A 37 10.88 -27.98 5.18
C PRO A 37 11.78 -28.03 6.41
N GLY A 38 11.27 -27.67 7.58
CA GLY A 38 12.02 -27.63 8.84
C GLY A 38 12.80 -26.34 9.10
N GLU A 39 12.83 -25.41 8.15
CA GLU A 39 13.44 -24.09 8.35
C GLU A 39 12.37 -23.04 8.67
N PRO A 40 12.71 -22.00 9.45
CA PRO A 40 11.79 -20.89 9.71
C PRO A 40 11.52 -20.11 8.43
N VAL A 41 10.33 -19.59 8.30
CA VAL A 41 9.98 -18.62 7.25
C VAL A 41 10.41 -17.24 7.75
N LEU A 42 11.45 -16.69 7.13
CA LEU A 42 11.91 -15.33 7.39
C LEU A 42 11.36 -14.41 6.31
N ILE A 43 10.87 -13.26 6.70
CA ILE A 43 10.35 -12.22 5.82
C ILE A 43 11.22 -10.97 5.91
N SER A 44 11.24 -10.16 4.86
CA SER A 44 11.92 -8.88 4.86
C SER A 44 11.17 -7.84 5.71
N TRP A 45 11.80 -6.69 5.94
CA TRP A 45 11.12 -5.55 6.55
C TRP A 45 9.95 -5.08 5.69
N ASP A 46 10.14 -5.02 4.38
CA ASP A 46 9.10 -4.62 3.42
C ASP A 46 7.91 -5.60 3.43
N ASP A 47 8.18 -6.92 3.54
CA ASP A 47 7.10 -7.91 3.70
C ASP A 47 6.33 -7.69 5.01
N ALA A 48 7.01 -7.33 6.09
CA ALA A 48 6.38 -7.02 7.37
C ALA A 48 5.54 -5.74 7.28
N SER A 49 6.07 -4.68 6.63
CA SER A 49 5.31 -3.45 6.36
C SER A 49 4.07 -3.74 5.52
N THR A 50 4.21 -4.52 4.45
CA THR A 50 3.08 -4.96 3.63
C THR A 50 2.03 -5.72 4.44
N LEU A 51 2.46 -6.59 5.38
CA LEU A 51 1.52 -7.29 6.27
C LEU A 51 0.71 -6.32 7.13
N PHE A 52 1.35 -5.31 7.70
CA PHE A 52 0.68 -4.27 8.46
C PHE A 52 -0.26 -3.45 7.58
N HIS A 53 0.17 -3.08 6.39
CA HIS A 53 -0.65 -2.40 5.38
C HIS A 53 -1.94 -3.16 5.09
N GLU A 54 -1.84 -4.40 4.64
CA GLU A 54 -3.01 -5.21 4.31
C GLU A 54 -3.91 -5.47 5.54
N PHE A 55 -3.30 -5.58 6.72
CA PHE A 55 -4.08 -5.72 7.94
C PHE A 55 -4.77 -4.40 8.33
N GLY A 56 -4.22 -3.25 7.97
CA GLY A 56 -4.90 -1.96 8.12
C GLY A 56 -6.19 -1.87 7.31
N HIS A 57 -6.18 -2.35 6.06
CA HIS A 57 -7.40 -2.52 5.28
C HIS A 57 -8.38 -3.50 5.92
N ALA A 58 -7.87 -4.62 6.45
CA ALA A 58 -8.71 -5.58 7.16
C ALA A 58 -9.37 -4.97 8.40
N LEU A 59 -8.64 -4.19 9.19
CA LEU A 59 -9.18 -3.46 10.34
C LEU A 59 -10.23 -2.43 9.93
N HIS A 60 -10.05 -1.75 8.82
CA HIS A 60 -11.04 -0.85 8.24
C HIS A 60 -12.37 -1.58 8.00
N GLY A 61 -12.31 -2.76 7.38
CA GLY A 61 -13.48 -3.63 7.20
C GLY A 61 -14.08 -4.11 8.52
N LEU A 62 -13.24 -4.66 9.41
CA LEU A 62 -13.67 -5.24 10.69
C LEU A 62 -14.28 -4.20 11.66
N SER A 63 -13.83 -2.95 11.56
CA SER A 63 -14.32 -1.85 12.39
C SER A 63 -15.58 -1.17 11.86
N SER A 64 -16.06 -1.55 10.68
CA SER A 64 -17.26 -0.98 10.08
C SER A 64 -18.50 -1.19 10.93
N ARG A 65 -19.32 -0.15 11.07
CA ARG A 65 -20.60 -0.17 11.79
C ARG A 65 -21.66 0.65 11.06
N VAL A 66 -21.83 0.36 9.79
CA VAL A 66 -22.74 1.08 8.90
C VAL A 66 -24.07 0.33 8.72
N ILE A 67 -25.08 1.05 8.21
CA ILE A 67 -26.37 0.44 7.86
C ILE A 67 -26.27 -0.21 6.49
N TYR A 68 -25.72 0.51 5.52
CA TYR A 68 -25.68 0.09 4.11
C TYR A 68 -24.31 -0.51 3.77
N PRO A 69 -24.25 -1.70 3.14
CA PRO A 69 -23.01 -2.37 2.79
C PRO A 69 -22.13 -1.57 1.82
N THR A 70 -22.76 -0.74 0.97
CA THR A 70 -22.05 0.16 0.04
C THR A 70 -21.21 1.25 0.72
N LEU A 71 -21.33 1.41 2.03
CA LEU A 71 -20.55 2.34 2.85
C LEU A 71 -19.60 1.62 3.82
N SER A 72 -19.49 0.29 3.69
CA SER A 72 -18.72 -0.54 4.62
C SER A 72 -17.26 -0.62 4.25
N GLY A 73 -16.40 -0.51 5.24
CA GLY A 73 -14.96 -0.76 5.11
C GLY A 73 -14.33 0.03 3.97
N THR A 74 -13.72 -0.70 3.04
CA THR A 74 -13.01 -0.13 1.90
C THR A 74 -13.91 0.44 0.79
N ASN A 75 -15.24 0.41 0.95
CA ASN A 75 -16.19 1.09 0.06
C ASN A 75 -16.22 2.60 0.33
N VAL A 76 -15.11 3.26 0.16
CA VAL A 76 -14.88 4.70 0.35
C VAL A 76 -14.24 5.28 -0.91
N PHE A 77 -14.09 6.61 -0.98
CA PHE A 77 -13.33 7.21 -2.07
C PHE A 77 -11.89 6.69 -2.11
N THR A 78 -11.35 6.54 -3.32
CA THR A 78 -10.03 5.95 -3.56
C THR A 78 -8.92 6.70 -2.81
N ASP A 79 -9.02 8.01 -2.70
CA ASP A 79 -8.05 8.86 -1.99
C ASP A 79 -8.12 8.79 -0.45
N TYR A 80 -9.06 8.01 0.08
CA TYR A 80 -9.15 7.70 1.51
C TYR A 80 -8.86 6.22 1.83
N VAL A 81 -8.97 5.33 0.84
CA VAL A 81 -8.90 3.88 1.07
C VAL A 81 -7.55 3.43 1.67
N GLU A 82 -6.46 4.11 1.30
CA GLU A 82 -5.12 3.80 1.78
C GLU A 82 -4.78 4.42 3.15
N PHE A 83 -5.62 5.30 3.67
CA PHE A 83 -5.37 5.94 4.97
C PHE A 83 -5.28 4.94 6.13
N PRO A 84 -6.21 4.00 6.35
CA PRO A 84 -6.10 3.04 7.45
C PRO A 84 -4.94 2.04 7.27
N SER A 85 -4.62 1.66 6.03
CA SER A 85 -3.52 0.74 5.73
C SER A 85 -2.17 1.37 6.01
N GLN A 86 -1.90 2.56 5.49
CA GLN A 86 -0.67 3.31 5.72
C GLN A 86 -0.53 3.72 7.19
N LEU A 87 -1.63 4.07 7.86
CA LEU A 87 -1.60 4.41 9.28
C LEU A 87 -1.10 3.23 10.12
N LEU A 88 -1.52 2.00 9.81
CA LEU A 88 -1.07 0.84 10.58
C LEU A 88 0.40 0.51 10.35
N GLU A 89 0.98 0.84 9.20
CA GLU A 89 2.42 0.66 8.93
C GLU A 89 3.30 1.39 9.95
N TYR A 90 2.89 2.57 10.42
CA TYR A 90 3.64 3.34 11.41
C TYR A 90 3.83 2.58 12.72
N TRP A 91 2.88 1.70 13.10
CA TRP A 91 2.98 0.89 14.31
C TRP A 91 4.08 -0.16 14.23
N LEU A 92 4.43 -0.65 13.03
CA LEU A 92 5.47 -1.67 12.87
C LEU A 92 6.81 -1.23 13.48
N SER A 93 7.14 0.04 13.39
CA SER A 93 8.43 0.58 13.88
C SER A 93 8.39 1.06 15.32
N THR A 94 7.26 0.98 16.02
CA THR A 94 7.16 1.38 17.42
C THR A 94 7.94 0.42 18.33
N PRO A 95 8.55 0.92 19.41
CA PRO A 95 9.29 0.07 20.35
C PRO A 95 8.45 -1.07 20.92
N GLU A 96 7.17 -0.83 21.21
CA GLU A 96 6.26 -1.79 21.79
C GLU A 96 6.01 -2.99 20.85
N VAL A 97 5.81 -2.71 19.56
CA VAL A 97 5.62 -3.75 18.54
C VAL A 97 6.91 -4.50 18.32
N LEU A 98 8.03 -3.81 18.16
CA LEU A 98 9.32 -4.43 17.90
C LEU A 98 9.79 -5.32 19.04
N GLN A 99 9.61 -4.90 20.30
CA GLN A 99 9.97 -5.69 21.48
C GLN A 99 9.16 -6.96 21.62
N ASN A 100 7.89 -6.96 21.17
CA ASN A 100 7.00 -8.09 21.28
C ASN A 100 7.05 -9.05 20.08
N TYR A 101 7.31 -8.54 18.87
CA TYR A 101 7.16 -9.32 17.64
C TYR A 101 8.42 -9.45 16.80
N ALA A 102 9.35 -8.50 16.85
CA ALA A 102 10.62 -8.60 16.13
C ALA A 102 11.65 -9.40 16.93
N LEU A 103 11.33 -10.65 17.22
CA LEU A 103 12.15 -11.55 18.03
C LEU A 103 13.02 -12.44 17.15
N HIS A 104 14.29 -12.59 17.54
CA HIS A 104 15.21 -13.47 16.85
C HIS A 104 14.77 -14.94 17.00
N TYR A 105 14.50 -15.60 15.89
CA TYR A 105 13.83 -16.91 15.85
C TYR A 105 14.54 -18.06 16.61
N LYS A 106 15.85 -17.95 16.87
CA LYS A 106 16.60 -18.95 17.66
C LYS A 106 16.73 -18.57 19.12
N THR A 107 16.93 -17.29 19.42
CA THR A 107 17.29 -16.82 20.76
C THR A 107 16.11 -16.20 21.52
N GLY A 108 15.06 -15.79 20.82
CA GLY A 108 13.94 -15.04 21.39
C GLY A 108 14.27 -13.61 21.79
N ASN A 109 15.49 -13.14 21.52
CA ASN A 109 15.88 -11.78 21.86
C ASN A 109 15.21 -10.79 20.89
N PRO A 110 14.77 -9.61 21.37
CA PRO A 110 14.22 -8.57 20.50
C PRO A 110 15.30 -8.02 19.54
N ILE A 111 14.84 -7.40 18.47
CA ILE A 111 15.71 -6.75 17.48
C ILE A 111 16.63 -5.72 18.18
N PRO A 112 17.95 -5.71 17.88
CA PRO A 112 18.85 -4.72 18.46
C PRO A 112 18.47 -3.28 18.03
N GLU A 113 18.50 -2.35 18.96
CA GLU A 113 18.19 -0.93 18.72
C GLU A 113 19.02 -0.32 17.57
N GLU A 114 20.28 -0.74 17.43
CA GLU A 114 21.14 -0.27 16.35
C GLU A 114 20.64 -0.70 14.96
N LEU A 115 20.01 -1.87 14.83
CA LEU A 115 19.38 -2.29 13.59
C LEU A 115 18.12 -1.47 13.30
N VAL A 116 17.33 -1.15 14.31
CA VAL A 116 16.16 -0.28 14.17
C VAL A 116 16.58 1.10 13.67
N LYS A 117 17.62 1.69 14.25
CA LYS A 117 18.18 2.97 13.78
C LYS A 117 18.65 2.91 12.32
N LYS A 118 19.27 1.80 11.91
CA LYS A 118 19.68 1.60 10.50
C LYS A 118 18.47 1.48 9.56
N ILE A 119 17.40 0.82 9.96
CA ILE A 119 16.15 0.74 9.19
C ILE A 119 15.59 2.15 8.99
N HIS A 120 15.47 2.93 10.06
CA HIS A 120 15.00 4.33 9.95
C HIS A 120 15.91 5.21 9.09
N ALA A 121 17.23 5.05 9.19
CA ALA A 121 18.15 5.80 8.34
C ALA A 121 18.05 5.38 6.85
N ALA A 122 17.77 4.11 6.60
CA ALA A 122 17.59 3.59 5.24
C ALA A 122 16.29 4.05 4.60
N SER A 123 15.22 4.26 5.38
CA SER A 123 13.91 4.65 4.85
C SER A 123 13.90 6.05 4.20
N THR A 124 14.83 6.92 4.59
CA THR A 124 14.98 8.26 4.00
C THR A 124 16.07 8.36 2.93
N PHE A 125 16.78 7.25 2.69
CA PHE A 125 17.84 7.22 1.67
C PHE A 125 17.24 7.22 0.27
N ASN A 126 17.72 8.13 -0.58
CA ASN A 126 17.20 8.32 -1.95
C ASN A 126 15.69 8.61 -2.05
N GLU A 127 15.09 9.21 -1.04
CA GLU A 127 13.66 9.54 -1.03
C GLU A 127 13.25 10.44 -2.21
N GLY A 128 14.12 11.35 -2.64
CA GLY A 128 13.88 12.15 -3.85
C GLY A 128 13.72 11.32 -5.12
N PHE A 129 14.47 10.21 -5.25
CA PHE A 129 14.31 9.27 -6.35
C PHE A 129 12.98 8.51 -6.24
N ALA A 130 12.69 7.95 -5.07
CA ALA A 130 11.46 7.17 -4.83
C ALA A 130 10.21 8.01 -5.08
N THR A 131 10.18 9.24 -4.56
CA THR A 131 9.09 10.20 -4.77
C THR A 131 8.93 10.57 -6.24
N THR A 132 10.03 10.82 -6.96
CA THR A 132 9.98 11.15 -8.39
C THR A 132 9.48 9.98 -9.23
N GLU A 133 9.92 8.77 -8.93
CA GLU A 133 9.45 7.53 -9.58
C GLU A 133 7.95 7.32 -9.35
N TYR A 134 7.48 7.49 -8.12
CA TYR A 134 6.06 7.40 -7.78
C TYR A 134 5.23 8.48 -8.50
N LEU A 135 5.65 9.74 -8.41
CA LEU A 135 4.94 10.86 -9.03
C LEU A 135 4.84 10.73 -10.55
N SER A 136 5.87 10.18 -11.21
CA SER A 136 5.79 9.92 -12.65
C SER A 136 4.65 8.96 -12.99
N SER A 137 4.47 7.92 -12.20
CA SER A 137 3.36 6.96 -12.36
C SER A 137 2.00 7.61 -12.13
N ALA A 138 1.85 8.40 -11.08
CA ALA A 138 0.60 9.09 -10.76
C ALA A 138 0.23 10.15 -11.82
N LEU A 139 1.21 10.87 -12.35
CA LEU A 139 1.00 11.88 -13.38
C LEU A 139 0.70 11.27 -14.75
N ILE A 140 1.33 10.16 -15.10
CA ILE A 140 1.00 9.40 -16.31
C ILE A 140 -0.44 8.87 -16.23
N ASP A 141 -0.81 8.26 -15.11
CA ASP A 141 -2.17 7.78 -14.86
C ASP A 141 -3.19 8.91 -15.07
N MET A 142 -2.98 10.04 -14.39
CA MET A 142 -3.88 11.19 -14.48
C MET A 142 -3.97 11.73 -15.92
N LYS A 143 -2.86 11.95 -16.59
CA LYS A 143 -2.86 12.47 -17.96
C LYS A 143 -3.47 11.51 -18.96
N LEU A 144 -3.26 10.20 -18.78
CA LEU A 144 -3.85 9.18 -19.65
C LEU A 144 -5.37 9.18 -19.57
N HIS A 145 -5.91 9.28 -18.36
CA HIS A 145 -7.36 9.24 -18.13
C HIS A 145 -8.09 10.58 -18.35
N LEU A 146 -7.33 11.69 -18.40
CA LEU A 146 -7.86 13.00 -18.81
C LEU A 146 -7.78 13.24 -20.32
N ALA A 147 -7.12 12.36 -21.07
CA ALA A 147 -6.99 12.54 -22.51
C ALA A 147 -8.34 12.42 -23.22
N GLU A 148 -8.70 13.43 -24.00
CA GLU A 148 -9.95 13.44 -24.80
C GLU A 148 -9.95 12.32 -25.87
N VAL A 149 -8.77 11.97 -26.37
CA VAL A 149 -8.58 10.91 -27.37
C VAL A 149 -7.66 9.84 -26.80
N PRO A 150 -8.10 8.58 -26.77
CA PRO A 150 -7.25 7.49 -26.30
C PRO A 150 -5.97 7.40 -27.12
N THR A 151 -4.84 7.18 -26.42
CA THR A 151 -3.57 6.96 -27.11
C THR A 151 -3.56 5.59 -27.81
N THR A 152 -3.01 5.54 -29.02
CA THR A 152 -2.75 4.30 -29.77
C THR A 152 -1.30 3.84 -29.64
N ASP A 153 -0.43 4.69 -29.08
CA ASP A 153 0.99 4.43 -28.86
C ASP A 153 1.34 4.80 -27.41
N PRO A 154 1.20 3.86 -26.47
CA PRO A 154 1.44 4.11 -25.06
C PRO A 154 2.91 4.43 -24.75
N ASP A 155 3.87 3.88 -25.51
CA ASP A 155 5.30 4.16 -25.30
C ASP A 155 5.64 5.61 -25.68
N LYS A 156 5.09 6.07 -26.79
CA LYS A 156 5.24 7.46 -27.22
C LYS A 156 4.58 8.42 -26.23
N PHE A 157 3.36 8.11 -25.79
CA PHE A 157 2.62 8.92 -24.82
C PHE A 157 3.41 9.05 -23.50
N GLU A 158 3.91 7.94 -22.96
CA GLU A 158 4.73 7.90 -21.76
C GLU A 158 5.97 8.79 -21.91
N LYS A 159 6.73 8.59 -22.98
CA LYS A 159 7.95 9.35 -23.25
C LYS A 159 7.69 10.87 -23.34
N GLU A 160 6.74 11.28 -24.17
CA GLU A 160 6.41 12.70 -24.36
C GLU A 160 5.88 13.34 -23.09
N THR A 161 5.12 12.59 -22.30
CA THR A 161 4.62 13.07 -21.01
C THR A 161 5.74 13.26 -20.01
N LEU A 162 6.63 12.29 -19.84
CA LEU A 162 7.75 12.38 -18.91
C LEU A 162 8.72 13.50 -19.31
N GLU A 163 9.00 13.67 -20.60
CA GLU A 163 9.81 14.79 -21.12
C GLU A 163 9.14 16.15 -20.80
N SER A 164 7.82 16.25 -20.97
CA SER A 164 7.08 17.49 -20.65
C SER A 164 7.07 17.84 -19.15
N LEU A 165 7.23 16.84 -18.28
CA LEU A 165 7.35 17.01 -16.83
C LEU A 165 8.79 17.31 -16.37
N GLY A 166 9.75 17.32 -17.28
CA GLY A 166 11.16 17.52 -16.95
C GLY A 166 11.82 16.33 -16.28
N MET A 167 11.25 15.13 -16.46
CA MET A 167 11.81 13.89 -15.89
C MET A 167 13.22 13.65 -16.42
N PRO A 168 14.21 13.34 -15.54
CA PRO A 168 15.53 12.93 -16.00
C PRO A 168 15.42 11.69 -16.91
N LYS A 169 16.12 11.73 -18.04
CA LYS A 169 16.09 10.63 -19.03
C LYS A 169 16.63 9.30 -18.53
N GLU A 170 17.38 9.33 -17.43
CA GLU A 170 17.91 8.15 -16.73
C GLU A 170 16.86 7.44 -15.87
N ILE A 171 15.74 8.10 -15.56
CA ILE A 171 14.64 7.54 -14.78
C ILE A 171 13.58 7.04 -15.75
N VAL A 172 13.26 5.76 -15.65
CA VAL A 172 12.14 5.14 -16.34
C VAL A 172 11.01 4.88 -15.35
N MET A 173 9.78 4.82 -15.83
CA MET A 173 8.66 4.44 -14.97
C MET A 173 8.86 3.05 -14.39
N ARG A 174 8.58 2.90 -13.09
CA ARG A 174 8.54 1.61 -12.40
C ARG A 174 7.57 0.64 -13.08
N HIS A 175 6.42 1.14 -13.50
CA HIS A 175 5.41 0.41 -14.23
C HIS A 175 5.25 1.06 -15.61
N ARG A 176 5.84 0.46 -16.65
CA ARG A 176 5.62 0.92 -18.03
C ARG A 176 4.13 0.91 -18.34
N THR A 177 3.64 1.92 -19.04
CA THR A 177 2.20 2.11 -19.30
C THR A 177 1.48 0.84 -19.74
N PRO A 178 2.00 0.00 -20.68
CA PRO A 178 1.33 -1.25 -21.08
C PRO A 178 1.29 -2.33 -20.00
N GLN A 179 2.07 -2.20 -18.94
CA GLN A 179 2.20 -3.19 -17.85
C GLN A 179 1.60 -2.69 -16.54
N PHE A 180 1.04 -1.48 -16.54
CA PHE A 180 0.54 -0.84 -15.33
C PHE A 180 -0.83 -1.41 -14.93
N GLY A 181 -0.85 -2.72 -14.60
CA GLY A 181 -2.06 -3.43 -14.24
C GLY A 181 -2.82 -2.82 -13.07
N HIS A 182 -2.14 -2.11 -12.16
CA HIS A 182 -2.77 -1.49 -10.99
C HIS A 182 -3.87 -0.49 -11.37
N ILE A 183 -3.65 0.33 -12.41
CA ILE A 183 -4.63 1.33 -12.87
C ILE A 183 -5.56 0.83 -13.98
N PHE A 184 -5.29 -0.37 -14.54
CA PHE A 184 -6.07 -0.93 -15.66
C PHE A 184 -6.84 -2.21 -15.31
N SER A 185 -6.62 -2.80 -14.12
CA SER A 185 -7.32 -4.04 -13.71
C SER A 185 -8.78 -3.82 -13.35
N SER A 186 -9.12 -2.60 -12.92
CA SER A 186 -10.48 -2.14 -12.61
C SER A 186 -10.50 -0.62 -12.70
N ASP A 187 -11.66 -0.02 -12.56
CA ASP A 187 -11.85 1.43 -12.51
C ASP A 187 -11.50 2.07 -11.16
N GLN A 188 -11.24 1.26 -10.12
CA GLN A 188 -10.97 1.73 -8.76
C GLN A 188 -9.77 2.68 -8.68
N TYR A 189 -8.68 2.37 -9.39
CA TYR A 189 -7.46 3.21 -9.42
C TYR A 189 -7.27 3.96 -10.74
N SER A 190 -8.26 3.96 -11.61
CA SER A 190 -8.26 4.72 -12.85
C SER A 190 -8.26 6.22 -12.54
N ALA A 191 -7.23 6.94 -12.95
CA ALA A 191 -6.92 8.31 -12.50
C ALA A 191 -6.80 8.45 -10.98
N GLY A 192 -6.55 7.36 -10.27
CA GLY A 192 -6.57 7.26 -8.82
C GLY A 192 -5.23 6.91 -8.16
N TYR A 193 -4.17 6.71 -8.94
CA TYR A 193 -2.87 6.29 -8.37
C TYR A 193 -2.24 7.35 -7.46
N TYR A 194 -2.62 8.63 -7.60
CA TYR A 194 -2.22 9.71 -6.68
C TYR A 194 -2.65 9.47 -5.23
N SER A 195 -3.63 8.60 -5.00
CA SER A 195 -4.27 8.35 -3.70
C SER A 195 -3.29 7.93 -2.60
N TYR A 196 -2.23 7.20 -2.96
CA TYR A 196 -1.21 6.78 -2.00
C TYR A 196 -0.49 7.96 -1.35
N LEU A 197 -0.05 8.93 -2.14
CA LEU A 197 0.59 10.14 -1.62
C LEU A 197 -0.39 11.02 -0.85
N TRP A 198 -1.62 11.12 -1.33
CA TRP A 198 -2.67 11.87 -0.65
C TRP A 198 -2.99 11.29 0.72
N ALA A 199 -3.16 9.97 0.78
CA ALA A 199 -3.41 9.26 2.03
C ALA A 199 -2.22 9.32 2.99
N ASP A 200 -0.98 9.33 2.49
CA ASP A 200 0.22 9.43 3.30
C ASP A 200 0.29 10.75 4.07
N VAL A 201 -0.11 11.86 3.46
CA VAL A 201 -0.24 13.15 4.15
C VAL A 201 -1.26 13.07 5.30
N LEU A 202 -2.42 12.46 5.07
CA LEU A 202 -3.43 12.28 6.11
C LEU A 202 -2.94 11.34 7.23
N THR A 203 -2.21 10.31 6.84
CA THR A 203 -1.64 9.31 7.75
C THR A 203 -0.62 9.93 8.68
N ALA A 204 0.28 10.76 8.15
CA ALA A 204 1.30 11.43 8.95
C ALA A 204 0.67 12.36 10.00
N ASP A 205 -0.35 13.11 9.62
CA ASP A 205 -1.09 13.99 10.54
C ASP A 205 -1.83 13.19 11.61
N ALA A 206 -2.52 12.13 11.22
CA ALA A 206 -3.25 11.26 12.16
C ALA A 206 -2.31 10.54 13.13
N TYR A 207 -1.16 10.04 12.64
CA TYR A 207 -0.18 9.38 13.52
C TYR A 207 0.40 10.36 14.56
N GLN A 208 0.63 11.61 14.16
CA GLN A 208 1.09 12.64 15.10
C GLN A 208 0.09 12.83 16.25
N ALA A 209 -1.22 12.78 15.99
CA ALA A 209 -2.23 12.87 17.04
C ALA A 209 -2.14 11.72 18.06
N PHE A 210 -1.74 10.51 17.63
CA PHE A 210 -1.48 9.40 18.57
C PHE A 210 -0.21 9.60 19.41
N ILE A 211 0.78 10.32 18.89
CA ILE A 211 2.00 10.61 19.65
C ILE A 211 1.76 11.70 20.69
N GLU A 212 0.87 12.65 20.43
CA GLU A 212 0.56 13.79 21.31
C GLU A 212 -0.46 13.46 22.40
N GLY A 213 -1.25 12.42 22.24
CA GLY A 213 -2.34 12.00 23.19
C GLY A 213 -1.91 10.91 24.13
#